data_a9f3676026dfa66eaddde1a9d573f454
#
_entry.id   a9f3676026dfa66eaddde1a9d573f454
#
_cell.length_a   1.000
_cell.length_b   1.000
_cell.length_c   1.000
_cell.angle_alpha   90.00
_cell.angle_beta   90.00
_cell.angle_gamma   90.00
#
_symmetry.space_group_name_H-M   'P 1'
#
loop_
_entity.id
_entity.type
_entity.pdbx_description
1 polymer ?
#
loop_
_entity_poly.entity_id
_entity_poly.type
_entity_poly.pdbx_seq_one_letter_code
_entity_poly.pdbx_strand_id
1 'polypeptide(L)'
;MFPVDVINIIVEYTFEDELLDWIDEKNLEWYWLSRNSKAINLLEKNLDKVFWTSLSQNPYAVHLLEENLDKIEPEYLSLNLNAIHILEKNLDKVDWKHLSQNLNAISILEQRIEDIDWKYLSSNENAIYLLEKNLDKINWEILSSNENAVHLLEQNLDKINWKLLSLNSNAISILEKNIYYIDWEGLSCNENAIHLLEQNPDKINWRLLSYNENAIHLLEKNLDEINWDGLSCNKCAIHILEKNLDKVNWKWLSQNPNAIHLLEKNLDKVHWAYLSQNPAIFKDNKQKLKDILIKCI
;
A
#
# COMPACT_ATOMS: atom_id res chain seq x y z
N MET A 1 -13.81 -19.47 -28.89
CA MET A 1 -13.86 -18.74 -27.60
C MET A 1 -12.45 -18.78 -27.01
N PHE A 2 -11.78 -17.65 -26.88
CA PHE A 2 -10.49 -17.62 -26.20
C PHE A 2 -10.71 -17.79 -24.68
N PRO A 3 -9.89 -18.61 -24.00
CA PRO A 3 -9.90 -18.66 -22.54
C PRO A 3 -9.67 -17.26 -21.94
N VAL A 4 -10.28 -16.97 -20.79
CA VAL A 4 -10.17 -15.66 -20.12
C VAL A 4 -8.69 -15.28 -19.88
N ASP A 5 -7.84 -16.25 -19.59
CA ASP A 5 -6.40 -16.05 -19.40
C ASP A 5 -5.71 -15.57 -20.68
N VAL A 6 -6.10 -16.09 -21.85
CA VAL A 6 -5.57 -15.64 -23.15
C VAL A 6 -6.06 -14.22 -23.48
N ILE A 7 -7.30 -13.90 -23.14
CA ILE A 7 -7.84 -12.53 -23.28
C ILE A 7 -7.05 -11.56 -22.39
N ASN A 8 -6.77 -11.94 -21.15
CA ASN A 8 -5.97 -11.14 -20.23
C ASN A 8 -4.56 -10.88 -20.77
N ILE A 9 -3.89 -11.91 -21.30
CA ILE A 9 -2.56 -11.80 -21.91
C ILE A 9 -2.61 -10.85 -23.13
N ILE A 10 -3.57 -11.03 -24.05
CA ILE A 10 -3.71 -10.17 -25.24
C ILE A 10 -3.91 -8.71 -24.81
N VAL A 11 -4.76 -8.45 -23.81
CA VAL A 11 -5.03 -7.09 -23.32
C VAL A 11 -3.78 -6.48 -22.70
N GLU A 12 -3.00 -7.26 -21.97
CA GLU A 12 -1.80 -6.79 -21.27
C GLU A 12 -0.69 -6.37 -22.25
N TYR A 13 -0.54 -7.10 -23.38
CA TYR A 13 0.47 -6.82 -24.40
C TYR A 13 0.03 -5.88 -25.52
N THR A 14 -1.28 -5.54 -25.63
CA THR A 14 -1.78 -4.77 -26.80
C THR A 14 -2.03 -3.30 -26.46
N PHE A 15 -2.11 -2.92 -25.20
CA PHE A 15 -2.44 -1.54 -24.82
C PHE A 15 -1.37 -0.90 -23.98
N GLU A 16 -0.87 0.22 -24.48
CA GLU A 16 -0.08 1.16 -23.71
C GLU A 16 -1.00 1.93 -22.74
N ASP A 17 -0.54 2.12 -21.52
CA ASP A 17 -1.23 2.99 -20.57
C ASP A 17 -1.06 4.45 -21.02
N GLU A 18 -2.13 5.06 -21.52
CA GLU A 18 -2.16 6.45 -21.95
C GLU A 18 -2.63 7.36 -20.82
N LEU A 19 -2.04 8.54 -20.70
CA LEU A 19 -2.52 9.58 -19.79
C LEU A 19 -3.95 10.03 -20.15
N LEU A 20 -4.71 10.47 -19.15
CA LEU A 20 -5.98 11.13 -19.37
C LEU A 20 -5.78 12.42 -20.19
N ASP A 21 -6.74 12.77 -21.05
CA ASP A 21 -6.61 13.87 -22.04
C ASP A 21 -6.32 15.25 -21.43
N TRP A 22 -6.72 15.48 -20.18
CA TRP A 22 -6.49 16.74 -19.48
C TRP A 22 -5.12 16.83 -18.77
N ILE A 23 -4.32 15.76 -18.78
CA ILE A 23 -3.01 15.70 -18.11
C ILE A 23 -1.90 15.99 -19.11
N ASP A 24 -1.21 17.12 -18.91
CA ASP A 24 0.03 17.41 -19.64
C ASP A 24 1.21 16.76 -18.91
N GLU A 25 1.95 15.90 -19.61
CA GLU A 25 3.16 15.22 -19.11
C GLU A 25 4.18 16.20 -18.50
N LYS A 26 4.25 17.43 -19.01
CA LYS A 26 5.16 18.46 -18.51
C LYS A 26 4.91 18.88 -17.06
N ASN A 27 3.70 18.66 -16.56
CA ASN A 27 3.32 18.97 -15.20
C ASN A 27 3.62 17.82 -14.23
N LEU A 28 3.94 16.62 -14.76
CA LEU A 28 4.21 15.43 -13.94
C LEU A 28 5.64 15.46 -13.38
N GLU A 29 5.79 14.99 -12.17
CA GLU A 29 7.09 14.87 -11.50
C GLU A 29 7.62 13.44 -11.59
N TRP A 30 8.73 13.26 -12.29
CA TRP A 30 9.32 11.96 -12.62
C TRP A 30 9.76 11.15 -11.40
N TYR A 31 10.14 11.79 -10.29
CA TYR A 31 10.42 11.11 -9.04
C TYR A 31 9.20 10.29 -8.55
N TRP A 32 8.04 10.92 -8.51
CA TRP A 32 6.79 10.29 -8.08
C TRP A 32 6.21 9.36 -9.16
N LEU A 33 6.36 9.74 -10.41
CA LEU A 33 5.92 8.92 -11.55
C LEU A 33 6.67 7.58 -11.61
N SER A 34 7.99 7.56 -11.26
CA SER A 34 8.77 6.31 -11.20
C SER A 34 8.24 5.29 -10.18
N ARG A 35 7.44 5.71 -9.20
CA ARG A 35 6.74 4.83 -8.24
C ARG A 35 5.35 4.41 -8.70
N ASN A 36 4.81 5.04 -9.74
CA ASN A 36 3.46 4.78 -10.23
C ASN A 36 3.41 3.45 -10.98
N SER A 37 2.57 2.52 -10.51
CA SER A 37 2.45 1.18 -11.07
C SER A 37 1.97 1.13 -12.53
N LYS A 38 1.24 2.15 -12.99
CA LYS A 38 0.74 2.25 -14.37
C LYS A 38 1.64 3.08 -15.30
N ALA A 39 2.71 3.68 -14.76
CA ALA A 39 3.58 4.55 -15.57
C ALA A 39 4.65 3.79 -16.38
N ILE A 40 4.71 2.48 -16.33
CA ILE A 40 5.83 1.69 -16.85
C ILE A 40 6.13 1.99 -18.32
N ASN A 41 5.14 1.97 -19.19
CA ASN A 41 5.31 2.26 -20.62
C ASN A 41 5.80 3.70 -20.88
N LEU A 42 5.39 4.65 -20.03
CA LEU A 42 5.86 6.04 -20.12
C LEU A 42 7.31 6.16 -19.64
N LEU A 43 7.68 5.42 -18.61
CA LEU A 43 9.05 5.38 -18.06
C LEU A 43 10.04 4.73 -19.04
N GLU A 44 9.63 3.64 -19.72
CA GLU A 44 10.43 2.96 -20.76
C GLU A 44 10.83 3.91 -21.91
N LYS A 45 9.90 4.76 -22.30
CA LYS A 45 10.13 5.77 -23.38
C LYS A 45 10.98 6.96 -22.93
N ASN A 46 11.23 7.11 -21.62
CA ASN A 46 11.91 8.27 -21.03
C ASN A 46 12.93 7.84 -19.95
N LEU A 47 13.77 6.86 -20.24
CA LEU A 47 14.76 6.30 -19.29
C LEU A 47 15.74 7.34 -18.74
N ASP A 48 15.97 8.43 -19.46
CA ASP A 48 16.79 9.57 -19.05
C ASP A 48 16.16 10.40 -17.91
N LYS A 49 14.85 10.31 -17.73
CA LYS A 49 14.08 11.02 -16.69
C LYS A 49 13.75 10.15 -15.47
N VAL A 50 14.02 8.85 -15.53
CA VAL A 50 13.68 7.87 -14.48
C VAL A 50 14.51 8.10 -13.22
N PHE A 51 13.84 8.12 -12.07
CA PHE A 51 14.49 8.07 -10.77
C PHE A 51 14.63 6.61 -10.32
N TRP A 52 15.82 6.04 -10.52
CA TRP A 52 16.12 4.63 -10.30
C TRP A 52 15.88 4.17 -8.86
N THR A 53 16.17 5.02 -7.87
CA THR A 53 15.83 4.78 -6.45
C THR A 53 14.33 4.53 -6.25
N SER A 54 13.50 5.36 -6.88
CA SER A 54 12.04 5.23 -6.82
C SER A 54 11.54 4.03 -7.64
N LEU A 55 12.13 3.81 -8.82
CA LEU A 55 11.78 2.70 -9.70
C LEU A 55 12.13 1.35 -9.06
N SER A 56 13.23 1.25 -8.29
CA SER A 56 13.65 0.02 -7.62
C SER A 56 12.57 -0.54 -6.68
N GLN A 57 11.72 0.31 -6.11
CA GLN A 57 10.59 -0.09 -5.28
C GLN A 57 9.32 -0.43 -6.08
N ASN A 58 9.28 -0.12 -7.38
CA ASN A 58 8.08 -0.35 -8.19
C ASN A 58 8.01 -1.81 -8.63
N PRO A 59 7.04 -2.61 -8.12
CA PRO A 59 6.98 -4.05 -8.41
C PRO A 59 6.64 -4.37 -9.88
N TYR A 60 6.15 -3.41 -10.65
CA TYR A 60 5.81 -3.59 -12.07
C TYR A 60 6.97 -3.25 -13.00
N ALA A 61 8.06 -2.66 -12.48
CA ALA A 61 9.21 -2.23 -13.28
C ALA A 61 10.35 -3.26 -13.36
N VAL A 62 10.12 -4.51 -12.95
CA VAL A 62 11.18 -5.53 -12.76
C VAL A 62 12.03 -5.75 -14.00
N HIS A 63 11.43 -5.79 -15.20
CA HIS A 63 12.18 -5.95 -16.45
C HIS A 63 13.12 -4.76 -16.75
N LEU A 64 12.69 -3.52 -16.43
CA LEU A 64 13.58 -2.35 -16.54
C LEU A 64 14.75 -2.43 -15.55
N LEU A 65 14.49 -2.98 -14.37
CA LEU A 65 15.52 -3.17 -13.35
C LEU A 65 16.53 -4.25 -13.77
N GLU A 66 16.08 -5.35 -14.38
CA GLU A 66 16.98 -6.42 -14.91
C GLU A 66 17.94 -5.90 -15.96
N GLU A 67 17.48 -5.00 -16.83
CA GLU A 67 18.28 -4.41 -17.89
C GLU A 67 19.24 -3.31 -17.42
N ASN A 68 19.07 -2.78 -16.19
CA ASN A 68 19.81 -1.64 -15.66
C ASN A 68 20.33 -1.86 -14.24
N LEU A 69 20.90 -3.03 -13.97
CA LEU A 69 21.41 -3.44 -12.65
C LEU A 69 22.48 -2.53 -12.05
N ASP A 70 23.18 -1.78 -12.89
CA ASP A 70 24.20 -0.79 -12.50
C ASP A 70 23.61 0.49 -11.89
N LYS A 71 22.30 0.75 -12.09
CA LYS A 71 21.59 1.93 -11.62
C LYS A 71 20.73 1.67 -10.37
N ILE A 72 20.65 0.42 -9.94
CA ILE A 72 19.79 -0.01 -8.83
C ILE A 72 20.52 0.15 -7.50
N GLU A 73 19.80 0.65 -6.51
CA GLU A 73 20.25 0.64 -5.13
C GLU A 73 19.74 -0.62 -4.40
N PRO A 74 20.62 -1.47 -3.84
CA PRO A 74 20.28 -2.75 -3.23
C PRO A 74 19.22 -2.66 -2.12
N GLU A 75 19.27 -1.61 -1.34
CA GLU A 75 18.31 -1.34 -0.26
C GLU A 75 16.87 -1.31 -0.77
N TYR A 76 16.62 -0.57 -1.85
CA TYR A 76 15.27 -0.41 -2.41
C TYR A 76 14.84 -1.63 -3.23
N LEU A 77 15.78 -2.31 -3.89
CA LEU A 77 15.48 -3.55 -4.60
C LEU A 77 15.05 -4.66 -3.63
N SER A 78 15.68 -4.72 -2.45
CA SER A 78 15.37 -5.73 -1.42
C SER A 78 13.95 -5.58 -0.86
N LEU A 79 13.33 -4.40 -0.99
CA LEU A 79 11.91 -4.15 -0.66
C LEU A 79 10.95 -4.53 -1.79
N ASN A 80 11.44 -4.67 -3.02
CA ASN A 80 10.58 -4.95 -4.17
C ASN A 80 10.10 -6.40 -4.16
N LEU A 81 8.78 -6.58 -4.01
CA LEU A 81 8.16 -7.91 -3.88
C LEU A 81 8.37 -8.80 -5.11
N ASN A 82 8.51 -8.22 -6.30
CA ASN A 82 8.62 -8.97 -7.55
C ASN A 82 10.07 -9.14 -8.05
N ALA A 83 11.06 -8.54 -7.36
CA ALA A 83 12.46 -8.57 -7.76
C ALA A 83 13.27 -9.72 -7.11
N ILE A 84 12.62 -10.70 -6.47
CA ILE A 84 13.28 -11.79 -5.73
C ILE A 84 14.28 -12.56 -6.61
N HIS A 85 13.90 -12.89 -7.84
CA HIS A 85 14.77 -13.63 -8.76
C HIS A 85 16.02 -12.84 -9.20
N ILE A 86 16.00 -11.49 -9.14
CA ILE A 86 17.18 -10.65 -9.36
C ILE A 86 18.11 -10.76 -8.14
N LEU A 87 17.53 -10.71 -6.93
CA LEU A 87 18.27 -10.81 -5.67
C LEU A 87 18.90 -12.19 -5.49
N GLU A 88 18.21 -13.27 -5.87
CA GLU A 88 18.75 -14.64 -5.86
C GLU A 88 20.03 -14.79 -6.71
N LYS A 89 20.10 -14.07 -7.82
CA LYS A 89 21.29 -14.06 -8.70
C LYS A 89 22.39 -13.10 -8.26
N ASN A 90 22.08 -12.18 -7.31
CA ASN A 90 22.97 -11.11 -6.89
C ASN A 90 23.00 -10.98 -5.36
N LEU A 91 23.26 -12.07 -4.64
CA LEU A 91 23.24 -12.11 -3.17
C LEU A 91 24.24 -11.15 -2.50
N ASP A 92 25.28 -10.75 -3.19
CA ASP A 92 26.26 -9.73 -2.78
C ASP A 92 25.66 -8.32 -2.73
N LYS A 93 24.52 -8.10 -3.40
CA LYS A 93 23.76 -6.84 -3.44
C LYS A 93 22.52 -6.84 -2.56
N VAL A 94 22.31 -7.84 -1.72
CA VAL A 94 21.12 -7.93 -0.87
C VAL A 94 21.30 -7.05 0.38
N ASP A 95 20.31 -6.20 0.64
CA ASP A 95 20.13 -5.61 1.97
C ASP A 95 19.27 -6.56 2.82
N TRP A 96 19.92 -7.33 3.69
CA TRP A 96 19.26 -8.37 4.50
C TRP A 96 18.22 -7.83 5.47
N LYS A 97 18.40 -6.60 5.95
CA LYS A 97 17.44 -5.91 6.81
C LYS A 97 16.11 -5.69 6.07
N HIS A 98 16.17 -5.13 4.86
CA HIS A 98 14.98 -4.88 4.06
C HIS A 98 14.43 -6.17 3.46
N LEU A 99 15.29 -7.13 3.08
CA LEU A 99 14.85 -8.42 2.59
C LEU A 99 14.08 -9.22 3.65
N SER A 100 14.46 -9.12 4.94
CA SER A 100 13.78 -9.82 6.03
C SER A 100 12.30 -9.44 6.18
N GLN A 101 11.91 -8.21 5.82
CA GLN A 101 10.51 -7.79 5.81
C GLN A 101 9.79 -8.02 4.46
N ASN A 102 10.51 -8.44 3.41
CA ASN A 102 9.91 -8.70 2.11
C ASN A 102 9.10 -10.00 2.14
N LEU A 103 7.78 -9.89 1.87
CA LEU A 103 6.85 -11.01 1.98
C LEU A 103 7.18 -12.18 1.04
N ASN A 104 7.83 -11.91 -0.09
CA ASN A 104 8.15 -12.92 -1.11
C ASN A 104 9.55 -13.52 -0.96
N ALA A 105 10.35 -13.08 0.04
CA ALA A 105 11.74 -13.48 0.19
C ALA A 105 11.95 -14.74 1.05
N ILE A 106 10.89 -15.42 1.49
CA ILE A 106 10.99 -16.53 2.45
C ILE A 106 11.96 -17.62 2.00
N SER A 107 11.96 -17.98 0.71
CA SER A 107 12.86 -19.00 0.15
C SER A 107 14.35 -18.65 0.30
N ILE A 108 14.71 -17.39 0.12
CA ILE A 108 16.09 -16.90 0.31
C ILE A 108 16.43 -16.90 1.81
N LEU A 109 15.52 -16.42 2.65
CA LEU A 109 15.72 -16.31 4.09
C LEU A 109 15.89 -17.68 4.75
N GLU A 110 15.17 -18.72 4.30
CA GLU A 110 15.32 -20.11 4.77
C GLU A 110 16.70 -20.69 4.45
N GLN A 111 17.30 -20.29 3.32
CA GLN A 111 18.63 -20.73 2.92
C GLN A 111 19.76 -19.96 3.62
N ARG A 112 19.46 -18.78 4.16
CA ARG A 112 20.43 -17.82 4.71
C ARG A 112 20.00 -17.34 6.09
N ILE A 113 19.70 -18.26 7.00
CA ILE A 113 19.19 -17.99 8.36
C ILE A 113 20.14 -17.10 9.18
N GLU A 114 21.44 -17.19 8.91
CA GLU A 114 22.47 -16.40 9.57
C GLU A 114 22.43 -14.90 9.20
N ASP A 115 21.86 -14.56 8.03
CA ASP A 115 21.79 -13.19 7.53
C ASP A 115 20.48 -12.50 7.88
N ILE A 116 19.49 -13.23 8.46
CA ILE A 116 18.18 -12.70 8.83
C ILE A 116 18.29 -11.58 9.87
N ASP A 117 17.69 -10.43 9.59
CA ASP A 117 17.35 -9.46 10.63
C ASP A 117 16.01 -9.83 11.28
N TRP A 118 16.10 -10.50 12.43
CA TRP A 118 14.92 -11.03 13.15
C TRP A 118 13.95 -9.96 13.63
N LYS A 119 14.43 -8.73 13.85
CA LYS A 119 13.56 -7.59 14.17
C LYS A 119 12.63 -7.28 13.00
N TYR A 120 13.19 -7.18 11.79
CA TYR A 120 12.40 -6.92 10.59
C TYR A 120 11.59 -8.14 10.14
N LEU A 121 12.12 -9.36 10.33
CA LEU A 121 11.38 -10.60 10.06
C LEU A 121 10.12 -10.70 10.91
N SER A 122 10.14 -10.18 12.15
CA SER A 122 8.96 -10.22 13.03
C SER A 122 7.76 -9.45 12.47
N SER A 123 7.97 -8.51 11.53
CA SER A 123 6.88 -7.84 10.80
C SER A 123 6.44 -8.56 9.53
N ASN A 124 7.18 -9.57 9.07
CA ASN A 124 6.90 -10.28 7.84
C ASN A 124 5.77 -11.31 8.06
N GLU A 125 4.60 -11.06 7.50
CA GLU A 125 3.42 -11.89 7.68
C GLU A 125 3.56 -13.30 7.09
N ASN A 126 4.45 -13.49 6.09
CA ASN A 126 4.71 -14.78 5.48
C ASN A 126 5.80 -15.59 6.23
N ALA A 127 6.47 -14.98 7.21
CA ALA A 127 7.57 -15.59 7.94
C ALA A 127 7.16 -16.34 9.22
N ILE A 128 5.87 -16.54 9.48
CA ILE A 128 5.36 -17.13 10.76
C ILE A 128 6.03 -18.45 11.07
N TYR A 129 6.17 -19.35 10.11
CA TYR A 129 6.84 -20.63 10.30
C TYR A 129 8.31 -20.51 10.75
N LEU A 130 9.06 -19.51 10.22
CA LEU A 130 10.42 -19.24 10.66
C LEU A 130 10.46 -18.70 12.10
N LEU A 131 9.51 -17.84 12.45
CA LEU A 131 9.37 -17.26 13.78
C LEU A 131 9.01 -18.33 14.81
N GLU A 132 8.08 -19.24 14.52
CA GLU A 132 7.69 -20.35 15.38
C GLU A 132 8.87 -21.28 15.72
N LYS A 133 9.78 -21.49 14.78
CA LYS A 133 10.99 -22.28 14.99
C LYS A 133 12.09 -21.57 15.77
N ASN A 134 11.99 -20.25 15.93
CA ASN A 134 13.02 -19.40 16.53
C ASN A 134 12.42 -18.40 17.51
N LEU A 135 11.61 -18.87 18.45
CA LEU A 135 10.88 -18.05 19.42
C LEU A 135 11.78 -17.13 20.27
N ASP A 136 13.03 -17.54 20.49
CA ASP A 136 14.04 -16.78 21.20
C ASP A 136 14.56 -15.56 20.44
N LYS A 137 14.36 -15.52 19.12
CA LYS A 137 14.79 -14.43 18.23
C LYS A 137 13.69 -13.43 17.90
N ILE A 138 12.44 -13.73 18.27
CA ILE A 138 11.28 -12.86 17.97
C ILE A 138 11.42 -11.50 18.64
N ASN A 139 11.22 -10.44 17.85
CA ASN A 139 10.91 -9.13 18.40
C ASN A 139 9.40 -9.02 18.66
N TRP A 140 8.98 -9.29 19.89
CA TRP A 140 7.57 -9.34 20.29
C TRP A 140 6.86 -7.99 20.17
N GLU A 141 7.59 -6.89 20.33
CA GLU A 141 7.05 -5.54 20.12
C GLU A 141 6.55 -5.41 18.67
N ILE A 142 7.41 -5.70 17.70
CA ILE A 142 7.06 -5.60 16.27
C ILE A 142 6.06 -6.69 15.87
N LEU A 143 6.21 -7.92 16.40
CA LEU A 143 5.29 -9.02 16.13
C LEU A 143 3.84 -8.65 16.49
N SER A 144 3.64 -7.77 17.47
CA SER A 144 2.30 -7.34 17.89
C SER A 144 1.48 -6.70 16.76
N SER A 145 2.14 -6.12 15.75
CA SER A 145 1.47 -5.57 14.54
C SER A 145 1.34 -6.58 13.40
N ASN A 146 1.94 -7.77 13.50
CA ASN A 146 1.88 -8.80 12.46
C ASN A 146 0.52 -9.51 12.48
N GLU A 147 -0.26 -9.32 11.40
CA GLU A 147 -1.65 -9.81 11.32
C GLU A 147 -1.76 -11.35 11.32
N ASN A 148 -0.72 -12.05 10.84
CA ASN A 148 -0.69 -13.50 10.81
C ASN A 148 -0.15 -14.15 12.11
N ALA A 149 0.35 -13.33 13.05
CA ALA A 149 0.95 -13.83 14.30
C ALA A 149 -0.02 -13.90 15.50
N VAL A 150 -1.33 -13.69 15.31
CA VAL A 150 -2.32 -13.58 16.39
C VAL A 150 -2.26 -14.78 17.36
N HIS A 151 -2.12 -16.00 16.84
CA HIS A 151 -2.06 -17.22 17.68
C HIS A 151 -0.80 -17.27 18.58
N LEU A 152 0.34 -16.70 18.12
CA LEU A 152 1.54 -16.56 18.95
C LEU A 152 1.34 -15.51 20.05
N LEU A 153 0.65 -14.42 19.71
CA LEU A 153 0.35 -13.34 20.64
C LEU A 153 -0.65 -13.77 21.72
N GLU A 154 -1.68 -14.56 21.38
CA GLU A 154 -2.62 -15.13 22.35
C GLU A 154 -1.95 -16.00 23.41
N GLN A 155 -0.87 -16.67 23.05
CA GLN A 155 -0.10 -17.52 23.96
C GLN A 155 0.95 -16.75 24.79
N ASN A 156 1.23 -15.48 24.47
CA ASN A 156 2.29 -14.68 25.07
C ASN A 156 1.82 -13.25 25.38
N LEU A 157 0.69 -13.11 26.08
CA LEU A 157 0.07 -11.82 26.39
C LEU A 157 0.99 -10.87 27.19
N ASP A 158 1.92 -11.43 27.97
CA ASP A 158 2.91 -10.67 28.75
C ASP A 158 3.98 -9.98 27.90
N LYS A 159 4.11 -10.37 26.63
CA LYS A 159 5.10 -9.82 25.68
C LYS A 159 4.51 -8.83 24.68
N ILE A 160 3.19 -8.63 24.68
CA ILE A 160 2.47 -7.81 23.71
C ILE A 160 2.79 -6.32 23.91
N ASN A 161 3.07 -5.64 22.79
CA ASN A 161 2.94 -4.20 22.70
C ASN A 161 1.48 -3.85 22.34
N TRP A 162 0.68 -3.46 23.33
CA TRP A 162 -0.75 -3.18 23.17
C TRP A 162 -1.05 -2.04 22.21
N LYS A 163 -0.14 -1.06 22.09
CA LYS A 163 -0.27 0.03 21.11
C LYS A 163 -0.21 -0.51 19.67
N LEU A 164 0.78 -1.34 19.38
CA LEU A 164 0.91 -1.96 18.05
C LEU A 164 -0.19 -3.01 17.81
N LEU A 165 -0.60 -3.77 18.84
CA LEU A 165 -1.69 -4.72 18.74
C LEU A 165 -3.01 -4.04 18.39
N SER A 166 -3.25 -2.83 18.90
CA SER A 166 -4.48 -2.08 18.60
C SER A 166 -4.61 -1.68 17.13
N LEU A 167 -3.48 -1.61 16.40
CA LEU A 167 -3.44 -1.43 14.96
C LEU A 167 -3.67 -2.73 14.16
N ASN A 168 -3.45 -3.90 14.79
CA ASN A 168 -3.54 -5.20 14.14
C ASN A 168 -5.01 -5.58 13.87
N SER A 169 -5.39 -5.63 12.59
CA SER A 169 -6.79 -5.85 12.17
C SER A 169 -7.30 -7.25 12.50
N ASN A 170 -6.41 -8.24 12.66
CA ASN A 170 -6.75 -9.62 13.00
C ASN A 170 -6.77 -9.90 14.52
N ALA A 171 -6.32 -8.94 15.36
CA ALA A 171 -6.21 -9.13 16.79
C ALA A 171 -7.46 -8.70 17.60
N ILE A 172 -8.60 -8.47 16.94
CA ILE A 172 -9.82 -7.95 17.58
C ILE A 172 -10.26 -8.83 18.76
N SER A 173 -10.20 -10.15 18.64
CA SER A 173 -10.58 -11.07 19.71
C SER A 173 -9.72 -10.95 20.97
N ILE A 174 -8.43 -10.59 20.82
CA ILE A 174 -7.54 -10.32 21.95
C ILE A 174 -7.92 -8.99 22.60
N LEU A 175 -8.18 -7.96 21.78
CA LEU A 175 -8.54 -6.61 22.23
C LEU A 175 -9.87 -6.61 23.00
N GLU A 176 -10.89 -7.31 22.51
CA GLU A 176 -12.20 -7.46 23.17
C GLU A 176 -12.10 -8.09 24.57
N LYS A 177 -11.24 -9.09 24.74
CA LYS A 177 -10.99 -9.74 26.03
C LYS A 177 -10.15 -8.86 26.98
N ASN A 178 -9.47 -7.82 26.44
CA ASN A 178 -8.49 -7.03 27.15
C ASN A 178 -8.72 -5.52 26.95
N ILE A 179 -9.96 -5.06 27.00
CA ILE A 179 -10.39 -3.68 26.70
C ILE A 179 -9.57 -2.62 27.46
N TYR A 180 -9.12 -2.94 28.67
CA TYR A 180 -8.34 -2.03 29.51
C TYR A 180 -6.98 -1.64 28.92
N TYR A 181 -6.40 -2.51 28.05
CA TYR A 181 -5.09 -2.29 27.44
C TYR A 181 -5.16 -1.66 26.05
N ILE A 182 -6.36 -1.43 25.52
CA ILE A 182 -6.54 -0.86 24.18
C ILE A 182 -5.91 0.54 24.08
N ASP A 183 -5.04 0.72 23.09
CA ASP A 183 -4.66 2.04 22.59
C ASP A 183 -5.74 2.54 21.62
N TRP A 184 -6.58 3.44 22.08
CA TRP A 184 -7.72 3.93 21.30
C TRP A 184 -7.32 4.79 20.09
N GLU A 185 -6.10 5.39 20.10
CA GLU A 185 -5.55 6.05 18.93
C GLU A 185 -5.28 5.03 17.83
N GLY A 186 -4.53 3.97 18.14
CA GLY A 186 -4.26 2.85 17.22
C GLY A 186 -5.56 2.21 16.75
N LEU A 187 -6.50 1.96 17.67
CA LEU A 187 -7.78 1.33 17.34
C LEU A 187 -8.62 2.16 16.36
N SER A 188 -8.52 3.50 16.41
CA SER A 188 -9.24 4.37 15.46
C SER A 188 -8.76 4.20 14.00
N CYS A 189 -7.52 3.73 13.80
CA CYS A 189 -6.99 3.36 12.48
C CYS A 189 -7.38 1.93 12.05
N ASN A 190 -7.79 1.09 12.99
CA ASN A 190 -8.06 -0.33 12.74
C ASN A 190 -9.40 -0.53 12.03
N GLU A 191 -9.36 -1.01 10.79
CA GLU A 191 -10.55 -1.14 9.93
C GLU A 191 -11.57 -2.17 10.45
N ASN A 192 -11.12 -3.16 11.23
CA ASN A 192 -11.98 -4.21 11.78
C ASN A 192 -12.54 -3.87 13.18
N ALA A 193 -12.12 -2.74 13.77
CA ALA A 193 -12.49 -2.36 15.14
C ALA A 193 -13.68 -1.40 15.25
N ILE A 194 -14.41 -1.12 14.16
CA ILE A 194 -15.45 -0.09 14.12
C ILE A 194 -16.53 -0.31 15.21
N HIS A 195 -16.94 -1.55 15.44
CA HIS A 195 -17.94 -1.88 16.46
C HIS A 195 -17.47 -1.55 17.90
N LEU A 196 -16.16 -1.66 18.19
CA LEU A 196 -15.58 -1.26 19.48
C LEU A 196 -15.59 0.25 19.64
N LEU A 197 -15.34 1.00 18.57
CA LEU A 197 -15.41 2.46 18.54
C LEU A 197 -16.85 2.96 18.71
N GLU A 198 -17.83 2.30 18.09
CA GLU A 198 -19.26 2.61 18.24
C GLU A 198 -19.73 2.42 19.68
N GLN A 199 -19.21 1.42 20.38
CA GLN A 199 -19.51 1.17 21.79
C GLN A 199 -18.81 2.16 22.74
N ASN A 200 -17.74 2.84 22.28
CA ASN A 200 -16.92 3.73 23.09
C ASN A 200 -16.68 5.08 22.36
N PRO A 201 -17.72 5.86 22.04
CA PRO A 201 -17.60 7.04 21.20
C PRO A 201 -16.73 8.15 21.82
N ASP A 202 -16.61 8.19 23.13
CA ASP A 202 -15.74 9.12 23.88
C ASP A 202 -14.24 8.81 23.74
N LYS A 203 -13.89 7.64 23.21
CA LYS A 203 -12.51 7.18 22.99
C LYS A 203 -12.03 7.39 21.55
N ILE A 204 -12.92 7.75 20.62
CA ILE A 204 -12.59 7.88 19.21
C ILE A 204 -11.57 9.01 18.99
N ASN A 205 -10.47 8.68 18.33
CA ASN A 205 -9.60 9.69 17.74
C ASN A 205 -10.10 10.02 16.32
N TRP A 206 -10.92 11.06 16.21
CA TRP A 206 -11.56 11.47 14.95
C TRP A 206 -10.56 11.84 13.86
N ARG A 207 -9.39 12.40 14.23
CA ARG A 207 -8.32 12.70 13.29
C ARG A 207 -7.82 11.43 12.59
N LEU A 208 -7.58 10.36 13.34
CA LEU A 208 -7.10 9.08 12.80
C LEU A 208 -8.24 8.32 12.13
N LEU A 209 -9.45 8.35 12.71
CA LEU A 209 -10.63 7.72 12.12
C LEU A 209 -10.94 8.26 10.72
N SER A 210 -10.61 9.53 10.42
CA SER A 210 -10.84 10.12 9.10
C SER A 210 -10.11 9.42 7.97
N TYR A 211 -9.01 8.69 8.26
CA TYR A 211 -8.29 7.84 7.29
C TYR A 211 -8.92 6.44 7.14
N ASN A 212 -9.74 6.00 8.08
CA ASN A 212 -10.31 4.65 8.12
C ASN A 212 -11.45 4.52 7.10
N GLU A 213 -11.23 3.69 6.06
CA GLU A 213 -12.18 3.52 4.95
C GLU A 213 -13.49 2.83 5.40
N ASN A 214 -13.47 2.06 6.49
CA ASN A 214 -14.66 1.38 7.04
C ASN A 214 -15.49 2.26 7.98
N ALA A 215 -14.99 3.44 8.36
CA ALA A 215 -15.64 4.33 9.32
C ALA A 215 -16.57 5.39 8.70
N ILE A 216 -16.83 5.34 7.39
CA ILE A 216 -17.55 6.39 6.64
C ILE A 216 -18.89 6.77 7.30
N HIS A 217 -19.67 5.80 7.74
CA HIS A 217 -20.98 6.03 8.37
C HIS A 217 -20.90 6.75 9.72
N LEU A 218 -19.76 6.63 10.44
CA LEU A 218 -19.48 7.41 11.66
C LEU A 218 -19.08 8.84 11.30
N LEU A 219 -18.24 9.00 10.26
CA LEU A 219 -17.77 10.30 9.80
C LEU A 219 -18.91 11.14 9.24
N GLU A 220 -19.85 10.55 8.49
CA GLU A 220 -21.04 11.26 7.97
C GLU A 220 -21.91 11.86 9.08
N LYS A 221 -22.00 11.20 10.22
CA LYS A 221 -22.80 11.66 11.36
C LYS A 221 -22.09 12.72 12.23
N ASN A 222 -20.77 12.88 12.06
CA ASN A 222 -19.93 13.71 12.93
C ASN A 222 -19.01 14.63 12.12
N LEU A 223 -19.58 15.38 11.17
CA LEU A 223 -18.83 16.23 10.23
C LEU A 223 -18.00 17.32 10.91
N ASP A 224 -18.34 17.72 12.13
CA ASP A 224 -17.61 18.73 12.89
C ASP A 224 -16.32 18.19 13.51
N GLU A 225 -16.19 16.86 13.65
CA GLU A 225 -15.03 16.19 14.25
C GLU A 225 -14.00 15.75 13.19
N ILE A 226 -14.36 15.79 11.89
CA ILE A 226 -13.56 15.26 10.80
C ILE A 226 -12.24 16.01 10.65
N ASN A 227 -11.15 15.26 10.47
CA ASN A 227 -9.92 15.76 9.90
C ASN A 227 -10.01 15.72 8.36
N TRP A 228 -10.17 16.87 7.73
CA TRP A 228 -10.34 16.99 6.28
C TRP A 228 -9.10 16.57 5.47
N ASP A 229 -7.90 16.63 6.06
CA ASP A 229 -6.68 16.11 5.45
C ASP A 229 -6.76 14.58 5.30
N GLY A 230 -7.12 13.90 6.40
CA GLY A 230 -7.33 12.46 6.41
C GLY A 230 -8.46 12.03 5.48
N LEU A 231 -9.59 12.74 5.54
CA LEU A 231 -10.75 12.44 4.70
C LEU A 231 -10.42 12.60 3.20
N SER A 232 -9.59 13.58 2.84
CA SER A 232 -9.17 13.78 1.43
C SER A 232 -8.34 12.62 0.88
N CYS A 233 -7.64 11.86 1.74
CA CYS A 233 -6.94 10.63 1.37
C CYS A 233 -7.88 9.42 1.30
N ASN A 234 -9.00 9.45 2.01
CA ASN A 234 -9.92 8.32 2.16
C ASN A 234 -10.67 8.04 0.86
N LYS A 235 -10.44 6.88 0.26
CA LYS A 235 -11.01 6.52 -1.06
C LYS A 235 -12.53 6.33 -1.02
N CYS A 236 -13.09 6.00 0.14
CA CYS A 236 -14.51 5.78 0.33
C CYS A 236 -15.31 7.07 0.65
N ALA A 237 -14.60 8.19 0.90
CA ALA A 237 -15.21 9.44 1.36
C ALA A 237 -15.59 10.44 0.25
N ILE A 238 -15.46 10.07 -1.04
CA ILE A 238 -15.62 11.01 -2.18
C ILE A 238 -16.94 11.77 -2.13
N HIS A 239 -18.04 11.11 -1.83
CA HIS A 239 -19.38 11.72 -1.77
C HIS A 239 -19.53 12.75 -0.64
N ILE A 240 -18.73 12.66 0.44
CA ILE A 240 -18.64 13.68 1.50
C ILE A 240 -17.83 14.88 1.00
N LEU A 241 -16.69 14.60 0.34
CA LEU A 241 -15.80 15.62 -0.21
C LEU A 241 -16.48 16.45 -1.30
N GLU A 242 -17.29 15.82 -2.17
CA GLU A 242 -18.06 16.51 -3.22
C GLU A 242 -19.02 17.56 -2.66
N LYS A 243 -19.59 17.30 -1.50
CA LYS A 243 -20.52 18.21 -0.81
C LYS A 243 -19.81 19.31 -0.02
N ASN A 244 -18.49 19.23 0.18
CA ASN A 244 -17.71 20.09 1.06
C ASN A 244 -16.38 20.53 0.40
N LEU A 245 -16.44 20.96 -0.86
CA LEU A 245 -15.23 21.30 -1.65
C LEU A 245 -14.39 22.45 -1.07
N ASP A 246 -14.98 23.27 -0.22
CA ASP A 246 -14.31 24.35 0.52
C ASP A 246 -13.40 23.84 1.65
N LYS A 247 -13.63 22.61 2.13
CA LYS A 247 -12.87 21.97 3.22
C LYS A 247 -11.83 20.97 2.72
N VAL A 248 -11.87 20.64 1.41
CA VAL A 248 -10.97 19.62 0.82
C VAL A 248 -9.51 20.06 0.85
N ASN A 249 -8.64 19.17 1.31
CA ASN A 249 -7.20 19.31 1.10
C ASN A 249 -6.83 18.77 -0.28
N TRP A 250 -6.72 19.65 -1.26
CA TRP A 250 -6.44 19.30 -2.66
C TRP A 250 -5.10 18.62 -2.89
N LYS A 251 -4.11 18.87 -2.03
CA LYS A 251 -2.82 18.17 -2.06
C LYS A 251 -3.02 16.67 -1.83
N TRP A 252 -3.70 16.30 -0.75
CA TRP A 252 -4.00 14.91 -0.43
C TRP A 252 -5.02 14.29 -1.39
N LEU A 253 -6.01 15.06 -1.81
CA LEU A 253 -6.98 14.62 -2.82
C LEU A 253 -6.33 14.24 -4.14
N SER A 254 -5.24 14.93 -4.55
CA SER A 254 -4.53 14.63 -5.80
C SER A 254 -3.96 13.21 -5.84
N GLN A 255 -3.68 12.60 -4.69
CA GLN A 255 -3.22 11.23 -4.58
C GLN A 255 -4.37 10.21 -4.53
N ASN A 256 -5.61 10.64 -4.27
CA ASN A 256 -6.76 9.76 -4.14
C ASN A 256 -7.25 9.28 -5.52
N PRO A 257 -7.17 7.96 -5.83
CA PRO A 257 -7.53 7.48 -7.17
C PRO A 257 -9.01 7.62 -7.50
N ASN A 258 -9.89 7.68 -6.50
CA ASN A 258 -11.32 7.82 -6.70
C ASN A 258 -11.76 9.29 -6.93
N ALA A 259 -10.83 10.25 -6.77
CA ALA A 259 -11.12 11.69 -6.88
C ALA A 259 -10.78 12.31 -8.25
N ILE A 260 -10.39 11.54 -9.25
CA ILE A 260 -9.92 12.03 -10.57
C ILE A 260 -10.92 13.00 -11.22
N HIS A 261 -12.20 12.69 -11.17
CA HIS A 261 -13.25 13.53 -11.74
C HIS A 261 -13.43 14.89 -11.02
N LEU A 262 -13.04 14.99 -9.74
CA LEU A 262 -12.99 16.26 -9.01
C LEU A 262 -11.77 17.08 -9.40
N LEU A 263 -10.63 16.43 -9.60
CA LEU A 263 -9.39 17.07 -10.02
C LEU A 263 -9.49 17.62 -11.43
N GLU A 264 -10.10 16.90 -12.36
CA GLU A 264 -10.37 17.33 -13.73
C GLU A 264 -11.18 18.64 -13.78
N LYS A 265 -12.17 18.78 -12.88
CA LYS A 265 -13.02 19.99 -12.80
C LYS A 265 -12.36 21.17 -12.06
N ASN A 266 -11.22 20.95 -11.39
CA ASN A 266 -10.54 21.93 -10.54
C ASN A 266 -9.02 21.94 -10.78
N LEU A 267 -8.60 22.12 -12.04
CA LEU A 267 -7.19 22.01 -12.46
C LEU A 267 -6.26 23.00 -11.75
N ASP A 268 -6.78 24.16 -11.35
CA ASP A 268 -6.06 25.19 -10.61
C ASP A 268 -5.68 24.77 -9.17
N LYS A 269 -6.31 23.70 -8.66
CA LYS A 269 -6.10 23.17 -7.30
C LYS A 269 -5.29 21.88 -7.28
N VAL A 270 -4.97 21.31 -8.45
CA VAL A 270 -4.24 20.05 -8.57
C VAL A 270 -2.81 20.19 -8.05
N HIS A 271 -2.41 19.28 -7.15
CA HIS A 271 -1.03 19.17 -6.73
C HIS A 271 -0.31 18.11 -7.57
N TRP A 272 0.39 18.56 -8.61
CA TRP A 272 0.96 17.70 -9.65
C TRP A 272 1.93 16.64 -9.17
N ALA A 273 2.77 16.93 -8.16
CA ALA A 273 3.65 15.94 -7.56
C ALA A 273 2.88 14.74 -6.98
N TYR A 274 1.83 15.00 -6.20
CA TYR A 274 0.98 13.94 -5.63
C TYR A 274 0.13 13.24 -6.68
N LEU A 275 -0.33 13.98 -7.68
CA LEU A 275 -1.05 13.40 -8.82
C LEU A 275 -0.15 12.44 -9.62
N SER A 276 1.15 12.71 -9.74
CA SER A 276 2.08 11.87 -10.50
C SER A 276 2.18 10.42 -9.97
N GLN A 277 1.94 10.20 -8.66
CA GLN A 277 1.88 8.84 -8.10
C GLN A 277 0.48 8.21 -8.20
N ASN A 278 -0.54 8.96 -8.57
CA ASN A 278 -1.91 8.45 -8.64
C ASN A 278 -2.07 7.53 -9.86
N PRO A 279 -2.34 6.23 -9.71
CA PRO A 279 -2.45 5.33 -10.85
C PRO A 279 -3.68 5.63 -11.74
N ALA A 280 -4.67 6.35 -11.23
CA ALA A 280 -5.87 6.69 -11.97
C ALA A 280 -5.70 7.84 -12.99
N ILE A 281 -4.47 8.39 -13.11
CA ILE A 281 -4.14 9.36 -14.18
C ILE A 281 -4.04 8.71 -15.57
N PHE A 282 -4.02 7.40 -15.64
CA PHE A 282 -3.97 6.64 -16.88
C PHE A 282 -5.37 6.14 -17.28
N LYS A 283 -5.67 6.13 -18.57
CA LYS A 283 -6.92 5.60 -19.12
C LYS A 283 -7.04 4.11 -18.86
N ASP A 284 -8.22 3.65 -18.44
CA ASP A 284 -8.48 2.22 -18.25
C ASP A 284 -8.92 1.55 -19.57
N ASN A 285 -8.05 1.60 -20.57
CA ASN A 285 -8.29 1.01 -21.88
C ASN A 285 -8.31 -0.53 -21.83
N LYS A 286 -7.58 -1.14 -20.87
CA LYS A 286 -7.52 -2.60 -20.67
C LYS A 286 -8.87 -3.17 -20.26
N GLN A 287 -9.55 -2.52 -19.31
CA GLN A 287 -10.89 -2.95 -18.88
C GLN A 287 -11.92 -2.80 -20.00
N LYS A 288 -11.87 -1.69 -20.74
CA LYS A 288 -12.77 -1.43 -21.86
C LYS A 288 -12.66 -2.48 -22.96
N LEU A 289 -11.45 -2.95 -23.26
CA LEU A 289 -11.23 -4.03 -24.23
C LEU A 289 -11.70 -5.38 -23.71
N LYS A 290 -11.44 -5.70 -22.42
CA LYS A 290 -11.97 -6.92 -21.80
C LYS A 290 -13.48 -6.98 -21.95
N ASP A 291 -14.18 -5.89 -21.65
CA ASP A 291 -15.63 -5.80 -21.74
C ASP A 291 -16.13 -5.97 -23.19
N ILE A 292 -15.38 -5.46 -24.18
CA ILE A 292 -15.69 -5.65 -25.60
C ILE A 292 -15.47 -7.11 -26.02
N LEU A 293 -14.32 -7.69 -25.68
CA LEU A 293 -13.98 -9.07 -26.02
C LEU A 293 -14.94 -10.08 -25.37
N ILE A 294 -15.36 -9.84 -24.13
CA ILE A 294 -16.36 -10.68 -23.44
C ILE A 294 -17.74 -10.56 -24.09
N LYS A 295 -18.12 -9.37 -24.60
CA LYS A 295 -19.41 -9.18 -25.30
C LYS A 295 -19.45 -9.75 -26.71
N CYS A 296 -18.30 -9.92 -27.34
CA CYS A 296 -18.18 -10.51 -28.68
C CYS A 296 -18.08 -12.04 -28.66
N ILE A 297 -18.12 -12.68 -27.50
CA ILE A 297 -18.12 -14.12 -27.25
C ILE A 297 -19.52 -14.59 -26.87
#